data_68446f06f1b2ef8e1a85434075abd433
#
_entry.id   68446f06f1b2ef8e1a85434075abd433
#
_cell.length_a   1.000
_cell.length_b   1.000
_cell.length_c   1.000
_cell.angle_alpha   90.00
_cell.angle_beta   90.00
_cell.angle_gamma   90.00
#
_symmetry.space_group_name_H-M   'P 1'
#
loop_
_entity.id
_entity.type
_entity.pdbx_description
1 polymer ?
#
loop_
_entity_poly.entity_id
_entity_poly.type
_entity_poly.pdbx_seq_one_letter_code
_entity_poly.pdbx_strand_id
1 'polypeptide(L)'
;MIALPADIKLADKHLDAMRPYRPIAAMADNIASQNIDNDHRELNRRGLLFVLSSPSGAGKSTLAKMLLEADDEIAMSVSVTTRPKRPGEEHGKDYYFVSGDQFEEMVANQSFLEYATVFGNRYGTPSVPVNQSLEAGQDVLFDIDWQGTQQLYQRAGQDVVRVFILPPSLGELRNRLESRNTDAPEIIESRMQRAASEISHWDGYDYVLINDDLDACFTKVKQILATERMRRARQTGLIGFVRDLMAE
;
A
#
# COMPACT_ATOMS: atom_id res chain seq x y z
N MET A 1 -7.13 26.08 -2.43
CA MET A 1 -6.34 25.18 -3.29
C MET A 1 -4.87 25.56 -3.07
N ILE A 2 -4.23 24.93 -2.10
CA ILE A 2 -2.82 25.20 -1.75
C ILE A 2 -2.01 24.13 -2.48
N ALA A 3 -1.09 24.59 -3.33
CA ALA A 3 -0.24 23.72 -4.12
C ALA A 3 0.74 22.98 -3.19
N LEU A 4 0.90 21.68 -3.38
CA LEU A 4 2.01 20.91 -2.85
C LEU A 4 3.33 21.63 -3.19
N PRO A 5 4.40 21.50 -2.35
CA PRO A 5 5.72 22.01 -2.71
C PRO A 5 6.08 21.59 -4.14
N ALA A 6 6.75 22.47 -4.88
CA ALA A 6 7.03 22.28 -6.31
C ALA A 6 7.72 20.94 -6.65
N ASP A 7 8.43 20.38 -5.70
CA ASP A 7 9.21 19.14 -5.76
C ASP A 7 8.35 17.88 -5.70
N ILE A 8 7.07 18.00 -5.33
CA ILE A 8 6.08 16.89 -5.33
C ILE A 8 5.32 16.85 -6.66
N LYS A 9 5.50 17.87 -7.50
CA LYS A 9 4.98 17.86 -8.87
C LYS A 9 5.93 17.05 -9.75
N LEU A 10 5.55 15.78 -10.00
CA LEU A 10 6.03 14.94 -11.10
C LEU A 10 7.53 15.08 -11.44
N ALA A 11 8.37 14.26 -10.79
CA ALA A 11 9.72 13.99 -11.30
C ALA A 11 9.63 13.06 -12.51
N ASP A 12 9.55 13.65 -13.70
CA ASP A 12 9.81 12.98 -14.96
C ASP A 12 11.32 12.72 -15.11
N LYS A 13 11.69 11.46 -15.40
CA LYS A 13 12.98 10.93 -15.88
C LYS A 13 13.82 10.16 -14.86
N HIS A 14 13.96 8.90 -15.21
CA HIS A 14 14.86 7.80 -14.84
C HIS A 14 14.23 6.67 -14.01
N LEU A 15 13.58 5.75 -14.74
CA LEU A 15 12.89 4.56 -14.26
C LEU A 15 13.32 3.32 -15.05
N ASP A 16 14.56 2.86 -14.84
CA ASP A 16 15.03 1.62 -15.48
C ASP A 16 15.93 0.80 -14.54
N ALA A 17 15.41 0.31 -13.40
CA ALA A 17 16.12 -0.79 -12.72
C ALA A 17 15.40 -1.43 -11.50
N MET A 18 14.19 -1.04 -11.16
CA MET A 18 13.27 -1.79 -10.28
C MET A 18 11.91 -1.32 -10.69
N ARG A 19 11.01 -2.20 -11.12
CA ARG A 19 9.67 -1.77 -11.52
C ARG A 19 8.95 -1.15 -10.31
N PRO A 20 9.04 0.16 -10.12
CA PRO A 20 8.25 0.92 -9.19
C PRO A 20 7.37 1.81 -10.02
N TYR A 21 6.29 2.23 -9.51
CA TYR A 21 5.48 3.36 -9.93
C TYR A 21 5.65 3.77 -11.42
N ARG A 22 4.76 3.27 -12.29
CA ARG A 22 4.58 3.87 -13.62
C ARG A 22 3.90 5.23 -13.44
N PRO A 23 4.50 6.34 -13.91
CA PRO A 23 3.82 7.63 -13.92
C PRO A 23 2.50 7.51 -14.68
N ILE A 24 1.43 8.07 -14.16
CA ILE A 24 0.07 8.07 -14.73
C ILE A 24 0.06 8.58 -16.18
N ALA A 25 0.96 9.51 -16.55
CA ALA A 25 1.10 10.01 -17.91
C ALA A 25 1.48 8.94 -18.96
N ALA A 26 2.24 7.91 -18.58
CA ALA A 26 2.61 6.83 -19.49
C ALA A 26 1.49 5.79 -19.72
N MET A 27 0.44 5.79 -18.86
CA MET A 27 -0.75 4.95 -19.05
C MET A 27 -1.79 5.61 -19.94
N ALA A 28 -1.90 6.95 -19.96
CA ALA A 28 -2.86 7.65 -20.80
C ALA A 28 -2.61 7.42 -22.30
N ASP A 29 -1.35 7.34 -22.72
CA ASP A 29 -1.00 7.10 -24.12
C ASP A 29 -1.23 5.63 -24.56
N ASN A 30 -1.29 4.68 -23.64
CA ASN A 30 -1.51 3.27 -23.94
C ASN A 30 -3.00 2.90 -24.02
N ILE A 31 -3.89 3.70 -23.41
CA ILE A 31 -5.35 3.51 -23.49
C ILE A 31 -5.88 3.92 -24.86
N ALA A 32 -5.21 4.85 -25.55
CA ALA A 32 -5.64 5.34 -26.88
C ALA A 32 -5.29 4.42 -28.05
N SER A 33 -4.48 3.38 -27.86
CA SER A 33 -3.95 2.53 -28.94
C SER A 33 -4.27 1.04 -28.84
N GLN A 34 -5.07 0.59 -27.88
CA GLN A 34 -5.55 -0.79 -27.84
C GLN A 34 -6.85 -0.92 -28.62
N ASN A 35 -6.71 -1.29 -29.90
CA ASN A 35 -7.82 -1.76 -30.73
C ASN A 35 -8.40 -3.05 -30.13
N ILE A 36 -9.69 -2.99 -29.96
CA ILE A 36 -10.63 -3.96 -29.43
C ILE A 36 -10.63 -5.21 -30.31
N ASP A 37 -10.09 -6.30 -29.81
CA ASP A 37 -10.46 -7.66 -30.21
C ASP A 37 -10.14 -8.63 -29.05
N ASN A 38 -10.95 -8.55 -27.98
CA ASN A 38 -11.12 -9.66 -27.05
C ASN A 38 -12.47 -9.51 -26.33
N ASP A 39 -13.25 -10.56 -26.37
CA ASP A 39 -14.63 -10.75 -25.92
C ASP A 39 -14.83 -10.69 -24.39
N HIS A 40 -13.96 -9.98 -23.69
CA HIS A 40 -14.12 -9.64 -22.27
C HIS A 40 -13.90 -8.12 -22.10
N ARG A 41 -15.00 -7.34 -22.16
CA ARG A 41 -14.97 -5.94 -21.81
C ARG A 41 -14.54 -5.81 -20.34
N GLU A 42 -13.26 -5.57 -20.11
CA GLU A 42 -12.82 -5.11 -18.78
C GLU A 42 -13.46 -3.75 -18.51
N LEU A 43 -14.37 -3.73 -17.55
CA LEU A 43 -15.02 -2.50 -17.12
C LEU A 43 -14.01 -1.67 -16.33
N ASN A 44 -13.96 -0.37 -16.60
CA ASN A 44 -13.18 0.56 -15.79
C ASN A 44 -13.55 0.39 -14.32
N ARG A 45 -12.55 0.30 -13.46
CA ARG A 45 -12.72 0.21 -12.00
C ARG A 45 -11.96 1.34 -11.30
N ARG A 46 -12.40 1.68 -10.12
CA ARG A 46 -11.61 2.42 -9.15
C ARG A 46 -10.61 1.46 -8.47
N GLY A 47 -9.36 1.87 -8.30
CA GLY A 47 -8.39 1.14 -7.53
C GLY A 47 -8.78 1.02 -6.05
N LEU A 48 -8.00 0.24 -5.29
CA LEU A 48 -8.20 0.06 -3.86
C LEU A 48 -6.90 0.27 -3.07
N LEU A 49 -7.04 0.56 -1.78
CA LEU A 49 -5.95 0.66 -0.82
C LEU A 49 -5.80 -0.70 -0.14
N PHE A 50 -4.78 -1.45 -0.51
CA PHE A 50 -4.53 -2.79 0.03
C PHE A 50 -3.54 -2.73 1.17
N VAL A 51 -4.02 -2.92 2.38
CA VAL A 51 -3.21 -2.80 3.59
C VAL A 51 -2.81 -4.18 4.08
N LEU A 52 -1.50 -4.39 4.20
CA LEU A 52 -0.93 -5.53 4.92
C LEU A 52 -0.41 -5.04 6.27
N SER A 53 -0.86 -5.66 7.36
CA SER A 53 -0.35 -5.43 8.71
C SER A 53 -0.02 -6.75 9.40
N SER A 54 0.93 -6.73 10.30
CA SER A 54 1.35 -7.92 11.04
C SER A 54 2.25 -7.54 12.21
N PRO A 55 2.43 -8.42 13.17
CA PRO A 55 3.56 -8.31 14.08
C PRO A 55 4.88 -8.47 13.32
N SER A 56 5.93 -7.81 13.82
CA SER A 56 7.27 -7.88 13.23
C SER A 56 7.76 -9.32 13.16
N GLY A 57 8.15 -9.77 11.96
CA GLY A 57 8.61 -11.16 11.75
C GLY A 57 7.56 -12.12 11.18
N ALA A 58 6.29 -11.73 11.06
CA ALA A 58 5.23 -12.60 10.54
C ALA A 58 5.26 -12.80 9.01
N GLY A 59 6.13 -12.08 8.26
CA GLY A 59 6.31 -12.27 6.81
C GLY A 59 5.66 -11.20 5.92
N LYS A 60 5.12 -10.11 6.49
CA LYS A 60 4.44 -9.03 5.78
C LYS A 60 5.23 -8.47 4.60
N SER A 61 6.46 -8.01 4.83
CA SER A 61 7.28 -7.38 3.77
C SER A 61 7.68 -8.37 2.67
N THR A 62 7.79 -9.67 2.97
CA THR A 62 8.01 -10.71 1.97
C THR A 62 6.77 -10.86 1.09
N LEU A 63 5.58 -10.96 1.69
CA LEU A 63 4.31 -11.04 0.95
C LEU A 63 4.05 -9.77 0.12
N ALA A 64 4.36 -8.59 0.68
CA ALA A 64 4.25 -7.31 -0.05
C ALA A 64 5.15 -7.30 -1.30
N LYS A 65 6.41 -7.71 -1.15
CA LYS A 65 7.35 -7.81 -2.28
C LYS A 65 6.87 -8.80 -3.33
N MET A 66 6.45 -9.99 -2.93
CA MET A 66 5.91 -11.01 -3.85
C MET A 66 4.68 -10.47 -4.61
N LEU A 67 3.82 -9.69 -3.94
CA LEU A 67 2.64 -9.13 -4.57
C LEU A 67 2.99 -8.09 -5.64
N LEU A 68 3.92 -7.18 -5.34
CA LEU A 68 4.41 -6.17 -6.29
C LEU A 68 5.15 -6.78 -7.49
N GLU A 69 5.79 -7.94 -7.30
CA GLU A 69 6.47 -8.67 -8.39
C GLU A 69 5.48 -9.45 -9.28
N ALA A 70 4.34 -9.86 -8.73
CA ALA A 70 3.37 -10.72 -9.41
C ALA A 70 2.21 -9.96 -10.07
N ASP A 71 2.00 -8.69 -9.75
CA ASP A 71 0.83 -7.93 -10.18
C ASP A 71 1.24 -6.48 -10.53
N ASP A 72 1.14 -6.15 -11.82
CA ASP A 72 1.52 -4.83 -12.35
C ASP A 72 0.47 -3.73 -12.06
N GLU A 73 -0.75 -4.11 -11.61
CA GLU A 73 -1.83 -3.15 -11.30
C GLU A 73 -1.76 -2.61 -9.87
N ILE A 74 -0.84 -3.09 -9.03
CA ILE A 74 -0.64 -2.62 -7.68
C ILE A 74 0.75 -2.00 -7.52
N ALA A 75 0.83 -0.84 -6.87
CA ALA A 75 2.07 -0.14 -6.59
C ALA A 75 2.23 0.12 -5.10
N MET A 76 3.50 0.19 -4.61
CA MET A 76 3.77 0.56 -3.22
C MET A 76 3.41 2.03 -2.98
N SER A 77 2.79 2.32 -1.85
CA SER A 77 2.63 3.68 -1.35
C SER A 77 3.98 4.33 -1.08
N VAL A 78 4.21 5.54 -1.62
CA VAL A 78 5.43 6.33 -1.35
C VAL A 78 5.12 7.36 -0.27
N SER A 79 5.71 7.20 0.91
CA SER A 79 5.48 8.09 2.05
C SER A 79 6.37 9.33 2.01
N VAL A 80 5.88 10.40 2.61
CA VAL A 80 6.67 11.59 2.99
C VAL A 80 7.39 11.28 4.30
N THR A 81 8.64 11.73 4.46
CA THR A 81 9.39 11.57 5.72
C THR A 81 10.27 12.76 6.03
N THR A 82 10.44 13.04 7.33
CA THR A 82 11.41 14.02 7.84
C THR A 82 12.78 13.40 8.11
N ARG A 83 12.91 12.07 7.96
CA ARG A 83 14.19 11.38 8.09
C ARG A 83 15.17 11.83 6.99
N PRO A 84 16.43 12.09 7.31
CA PRO A 84 17.43 12.33 6.29
C PRO A 84 17.54 11.17 5.29
N LYS A 85 17.74 11.52 4.01
CA LYS A 85 17.95 10.56 2.93
C LYS A 85 19.19 9.72 3.19
N ARG A 86 19.11 8.40 3.02
CA ARG A 86 20.24 7.49 3.11
C ARG A 86 20.94 7.36 1.75
N PRO A 87 22.22 6.93 1.71
CA PRO A 87 22.89 6.57 0.46
C PRO A 87 22.08 5.51 -0.31
N GLY A 88 21.85 5.75 -1.59
CA GLY A 88 21.10 4.85 -2.47
C GLY A 88 19.59 5.07 -2.51
N GLU A 89 19.01 5.84 -1.58
CA GLU A 89 17.59 6.20 -1.67
C GLU A 89 17.36 7.35 -2.66
N GLU A 90 16.20 7.39 -3.30
CA GLU A 90 15.80 8.42 -4.26
C GLU A 90 14.54 9.15 -3.79
N HIS A 91 14.56 10.50 -3.88
CA HIS A 91 13.39 11.33 -3.57
C HIS A 91 12.28 11.08 -4.60
N GLY A 92 11.05 10.86 -4.10
CA GLY A 92 9.88 10.56 -4.95
C GLY A 92 9.77 9.10 -5.38
N LYS A 93 10.73 8.26 -5.02
CA LYS A 93 10.74 6.82 -5.31
C LYS A 93 10.67 6.00 -4.02
N ASP A 94 11.66 6.18 -3.15
CA ASP A 94 11.67 5.51 -1.85
C ASP A 94 10.83 6.29 -0.83
N TYR A 95 11.04 7.60 -0.77
CA TYR A 95 10.32 8.55 0.07
C TYR A 95 10.29 9.94 -0.57
N TYR A 96 9.32 10.76 -0.19
CA TYR A 96 9.39 12.20 -0.32
C TYR A 96 10.09 12.78 0.91
N PHE A 97 11.36 13.14 0.80
CA PHE A 97 12.13 13.71 1.91
C PHE A 97 11.81 15.19 2.06
N VAL A 98 11.32 15.61 3.22
CA VAL A 98 10.91 17.00 3.52
C VAL A 98 11.50 17.46 4.86
N SER A 99 11.49 18.79 5.10
CA SER A 99 11.83 19.35 6.41
C SER A 99 10.71 19.10 7.44
N GLY A 100 11.05 19.30 8.73
CA GLY A 100 10.04 19.25 9.80
C GLY A 100 8.92 20.28 9.59
N ASP A 101 9.27 21.49 9.20
CA ASP A 101 8.31 22.59 8.95
C ASP A 101 7.37 22.27 7.77
N GLN A 102 7.91 21.73 6.68
CA GLN A 102 7.12 21.29 5.53
C GLN A 102 6.15 20.18 5.93
N PHE A 103 6.60 19.24 6.76
CA PHE A 103 5.72 18.16 7.24
C PHE A 103 4.59 18.72 8.12
N GLU A 104 4.87 19.66 9.02
CA GLU A 104 3.84 20.32 9.84
C GLU A 104 2.83 21.08 8.98
N GLU A 105 3.29 21.80 7.97
CA GLU A 105 2.40 22.47 7.01
C GLU A 105 1.48 21.45 6.32
N MET A 106 2.00 20.29 5.90
CA MET A 106 1.21 19.23 5.29
C MET A 106 0.17 18.65 6.28
N VAL A 107 0.52 18.50 7.57
CA VAL A 107 -0.42 18.06 8.62
C VAL A 107 -1.53 19.12 8.80
N ALA A 108 -1.17 20.40 8.93
CA ALA A 108 -2.13 21.49 9.10
C ALA A 108 -3.11 21.59 7.92
N ASN A 109 -2.63 21.32 6.70
CA ASN A 109 -3.42 21.31 5.47
C ASN A 109 -4.17 19.98 5.23
N GLN A 110 -4.15 19.03 6.18
CA GLN A 110 -4.80 17.70 6.06
C GLN A 110 -4.38 16.94 4.79
N SER A 111 -3.11 17.08 4.37
CA SER A 111 -2.58 16.51 3.14
C SER A 111 -2.29 15.02 3.22
N PHE A 112 -2.36 14.40 4.41
CA PHE A 112 -2.05 12.99 4.62
C PHE A 112 -3.29 12.12 4.79
N LEU A 113 -3.25 10.91 4.27
CA LEU A 113 -4.20 9.82 4.58
C LEU A 113 -3.93 9.21 5.96
N GLU A 114 -2.67 9.06 6.32
CA GLU A 114 -2.20 8.64 7.63
C GLU A 114 -0.82 9.28 7.89
N TYR A 115 -0.46 9.46 9.15
CA TYR A 115 0.90 9.85 9.53
C TYR A 115 1.22 9.38 10.94
N ALA A 116 2.50 9.12 11.19
CA ALA A 116 3.02 8.67 12.47
C ALA A 116 4.43 9.20 12.75
N THR A 117 4.84 9.15 14.01
CA THR A 117 6.22 9.38 14.42
C THR A 117 6.86 8.04 14.79
N VAL A 118 7.94 7.68 14.10
CA VAL A 118 8.67 6.43 14.31
C VAL A 118 10.14 6.76 14.56
N PHE A 119 10.66 6.39 15.71
CA PHE A 119 12.05 6.68 16.13
C PHE A 119 12.46 8.15 15.94
N GLY A 120 11.57 9.08 16.32
CA GLY A 120 11.83 10.52 16.25
C GLY A 120 11.72 11.14 14.86
N ASN A 121 11.48 10.35 13.82
CA ASN A 121 11.19 10.85 12.47
C ASN A 121 9.69 10.70 12.18
N ARG A 122 9.19 11.59 11.33
CA ARG A 122 7.81 11.56 10.87
C ARG A 122 7.70 10.87 9.54
N TYR A 123 6.59 10.16 9.37
CA TYR A 123 6.20 9.51 8.13
C TYR A 123 4.74 9.78 7.88
N GLY A 124 4.33 9.94 6.62
CA GLY A 124 2.94 10.13 6.28
C GLY A 124 2.68 9.88 4.80
N THR A 125 1.51 9.35 4.48
CA THR A 125 1.12 9.06 3.11
C THR A 125 0.32 10.23 2.52
N PRO A 126 0.82 10.90 1.46
CA PRO A 126 0.12 12.02 0.85
C PRO A 126 -1.14 11.55 0.13
N SER A 127 -2.28 12.26 0.35
CA SER A 127 -3.59 11.88 -0.19
C SER A 127 -3.72 12.07 -1.70
N VAL A 128 -3.10 13.12 -2.26
CA VAL A 128 -3.28 13.49 -3.68
C VAL A 128 -2.73 12.42 -4.63
N PRO A 129 -1.46 11.96 -4.53
CA PRO A 129 -0.94 10.92 -5.43
C PRO A 129 -1.72 9.61 -5.30
N VAL A 130 -2.11 9.24 -4.09
CA VAL A 130 -2.88 8.01 -3.84
C VAL A 130 -4.25 8.09 -4.51
N ASN A 131 -4.98 9.19 -4.35
CA ASN A 131 -6.28 9.35 -5.00
C ASN A 131 -6.18 9.32 -6.53
N GLN A 132 -5.13 9.92 -7.11
CA GLN A 132 -4.87 9.85 -8.55
C GLN A 132 -4.66 8.42 -9.02
N SER A 133 -3.91 7.60 -8.28
CA SER A 133 -3.74 6.17 -8.58
C SER A 133 -5.07 5.43 -8.54
N LEU A 134 -5.90 5.65 -7.50
CA LEU A 134 -7.22 5.01 -7.40
C LEU A 134 -8.15 5.39 -8.54
N GLU A 135 -8.17 6.67 -8.94
CA GLU A 135 -8.96 7.16 -10.07
C GLU A 135 -8.51 6.56 -11.40
N ALA A 136 -7.22 6.28 -11.55
CA ALA A 136 -6.65 5.60 -12.71
C ALA A 136 -6.87 4.07 -12.70
N GLY A 137 -7.56 3.52 -11.68
CA GLY A 137 -7.79 2.07 -11.55
C GLY A 137 -6.63 1.30 -10.92
N GLN A 138 -5.55 1.97 -10.52
CA GLN A 138 -4.38 1.36 -9.92
C GLN A 138 -4.58 1.16 -8.41
N ASP A 139 -4.24 -0.01 -7.91
CA ASP A 139 -4.26 -0.30 -6.49
C ASP A 139 -2.98 0.22 -5.80
N VAL A 140 -3.10 0.56 -4.52
CA VAL A 140 -1.97 1.05 -3.73
C VAL A 140 -1.77 0.14 -2.51
N LEU A 141 -0.58 -0.46 -2.43
CA LEU A 141 -0.18 -1.33 -1.33
C LEU A 141 0.41 -0.52 -0.17
N PHE A 142 -0.05 -0.83 1.02
CA PHE A 142 0.43 -0.25 2.27
C PHE A 142 1.07 -1.33 3.16
N ASP A 143 2.32 -1.12 3.54
CA ASP A 143 3.06 -1.89 4.55
C ASP A 143 3.14 -1.04 5.83
N ILE A 144 2.03 -0.94 6.58
CA ILE A 144 1.88 -0.08 7.76
C ILE A 144 1.43 -0.88 8.99
N ASP A 145 1.57 -0.26 10.17
CA ASP A 145 1.08 -0.82 11.42
C ASP A 145 -0.43 -0.58 11.62
N TRP A 146 -0.96 -1.09 12.75
CA TRP A 146 -2.38 -0.96 13.07
C TRP A 146 -2.81 0.50 13.26
N GLN A 147 -1.94 1.39 13.75
CA GLN A 147 -2.27 2.81 13.98
C GLN A 147 -2.46 3.54 12.66
N GLY A 148 -1.53 3.34 11.71
CA GLY A 148 -1.64 3.87 10.36
C GLY A 148 -2.86 3.29 9.63
N THR A 149 -3.12 1.98 9.79
CA THR A 149 -4.31 1.32 9.23
C THR A 149 -5.60 1.94 9.73
N GLN A 150 -5.70 2.24 11.02
CA GLN A 150 -6.88 2.86 11.60
C GLN A 150 -7.11 4.27 11.05
N GLN A 151 -6.06 5.09 10.96
CA GLN A 151 -6.15 6.44 10.38
C GLN A 151 -6.58 6.38 8.91
N LEU A 152 -5.96 5.49 8.13
CA LEU A 152 -6.28 5.29 6.72
C LEU A 152 -7.75 4.90 6.55
N TYR A 153 -8.24 3.97 7.36
CA TYR A 153 -9.64 3.54 7.33
C TYR A 153 -10.62 4.67 7.70
N GLN A 154 -10.28 5.51 8.67
CA GLN A 154 -11.12 6.66 9.04
C GLN A 154 -11.24 7.68 7.90
N ARG A 155 -10.23 7.84 7.06
CA ARG A 155 -10.18 8.83 5.99
C ARG A 155 -10.64 8.34 4.63
N ALA A 156 -10.41 7.07 4.33
CA ALA A 156 -10.66 6.48 3.01
C ALA A 156 -11.32 5.08 3.09
N GLY A 157 -12.11 4.80 4.13
CA GLY A 157 -12.59 3.46 4.48
C GLY A 157 -13.30 2.70 3.37
N GLN A 158 -13.98 3.37 2.43
CA GLN A 158 -14.63 2.70 1.29
C GLN A 158 -13.64 2.10 0.29
N ASP A 159 -12.45 2.68 0.19
CA ASP A 159 -11.40 2.21 -0.71
C ASP A 159 -10.44 1.22 -0.03
N VAL A 160 -10.45 1.12 1.32
CA VAL A 160 -9.50 0.32 2.09
C VAL A 160 -9.91 -1.14 2.20
N VAL A 161 -8.94 -2.03 1.98
CA VAL A 161 -9.02 -3.48 2.26
C VAL A 161 -7.90 -3.82 3.23
N ARG A 162 -8.24 -4.31 4.43
CA ARG A 162 -7.29 -4.54 5.53
C ARG A 162 -7.04 -6.02 5.72
N VAL A 163 -5.80 -6.45 5.57
CA VAL A 163 -5.37 -7.84 5.76
C VAL A 163 -4.36 -7.91 6.89
N PHE A 164 -4.65 -8.70 7.91
CA PHE A 164 -3.74 -8.95 9.02
C PHE A 164 -3.06 -10.31 8.85
N ILE A 165 -1.73 -10.34 8.96
CA ILE A 165 -0.94 -11.57 8.84
C ILE A 165 -0.48 -12.00 10.23
N LEU A 166 -0.93 -13.18 10.66
CA LEU A 166 -0.51 -13.80 11.91
C LEU A 166 0.62 -14.81 11.65
N PRO A 167 1.58 -14.95 12.58
CA PRO A 167 2.44 -16.12 12.61
C PRO A 167 1.66 -17.35 13.08
N PRO A 168 2.10 -18.59 12.78
CA PRO A 168 1.42 -19.79 13.26
C PRO A 168 1.54 -19.98 14.78
N SER A 169 2.59 -19.42 15.39
CA SER A 169 2.78 -19.39 16.85
C SER A 169 3.77 -18.30 17.26
N LEU A 170 3.77 -17.92 18.53
CA LEU A 170 4.79 -17.01 19.08
C LEU A 170 6.20 -17.65 19.10
N GLY A 171 6.29 -18.97 19.25
CA GLY A 171 7.56 -19.70 19.14
C GLY A 171 8.16 -19.58 17.75
N GLU A 172 7.34 -19.78 16.71
CA GLU A 172 7.79 -19.63 15.32
C GLU A 172 8.14 -18.17 15.00
N LEU A 173 7.38 -17.21 15.53
CA LEU A 173 7.73 -15.79 15.39
C LEU A 173 9.12 -15.48 15.97
N ARG A 174 9.43 -15.99 17.17
CA ARG A 174 10.76 -15.87 17.79
C ARG A 174 11.84 -16.48 16.90
N ASN A 175 11.64 -17.72 16.45
CA ASN A 175 12.59 -18.41 15.56
C ASN A 175 12.87 -17.59 14.29
N ARG A 176 11.85 -16.97 13.69
CA ARG A 176 11.99 -16.12 12.49
C ARG A 176 12.76 -14.82 12.78
N LEU A 177 12.57 -14.22 13.95
CA LEU A 177 13.35 -13.04 14.35
C LEU A 177 14.81 -13.37 14.61
N GLU A 178 15.11 -14.50 15.29
CA GLU A 178 16.45 -14.97 15.57
C GLU A 178 17.21 -15.38 14.31
N SER A 179 16.53 -16.08 13.37
CA SER A 179 17.14 -16.59 12.14
C SER A 179 17.60 -15.49 11.18
N ARG A 180 17.04 -14.28 11.27
CA ARG A 180 17.48 -13.12 10.47
C ARG A 180 18.89 -12.65 10.80
N ASN A 181 19.40 -12.98 11.96
CA ASN A 181 20.76 -12.68 12.44
C ASN A 181 21.15 -11.19 12.34
N THR A 182 20.15 -10.30 12.35
CA THR A 182 20.32 -8.84 12.18
C THR A 182 20.17 -8.08 13.48
N ASP A 183 19.55 -8.69 14.49
CA ASP A 183 19.17 -8.02 15.73
C ASP A 183 19.84 -8.66 16.95
N ALA A 184 20.22 -7.81 17.91
CA ALA A 184 20.70 -8.27 19.21
C ALA A 184 19.55 -8.91 20.02
N PRO A 185 19.84 -9.84 20.95
CA PRO A 185 18.82 -10.53 21.75
C PRO A 185 17.81 -9.59 22.45
N GLU A 186 18.28 -8.44 22.94
CA GLU A 186 17.45 -7.44 23.62
C GLU A 186 16.42 -6.80 22.66
N ILE A 187 16.81 -6.64 21.38
CA ILE A 187 15.92 -6.12 20.34
C ILE A 187 14.86 -7.18 20.00
N ILE A 188 15.24 -8.44 19.92
CA ILE A 188 14.30 -9.55 19.68
C ILE A 188 13.27 -9.61 20.81
N GLU A 189 13.69 -9.52 22.06
CA GLU A 189 12.79 -9.54 23.21
C GLU A 189 11.82 -8.34 23.18
N SER A 190 12.33 -7.14 22.88
CA SER A 190 11.47 -5.96 22.70
C SER A 190 10.44 -6.14 21.60
N ARG A 191 10.80 -6.77 20.47
CA ARG A 191 9.88 -7.08 19.36
C ARG A 191 8.84 -8.12 19.77
N MET A 192 9.23 -9.14 20.53
CA MET A 192 8.32 -10.16 21.05
C MET A 192 7.28 -9.56 22.02
N GLN A 193 7.71 -8.64 22.88
CA GLN A 193 6.78 -7.94 23.77
C GLN A 193 5.76 -7.08 23.01
N ARG A 194 6.19 -6.42 21.92
CA ARG A 194 5.31 -5.64 21.06
C ARG A 194 4.36 -6.52 20.24
N ALA A 195 4.80 -7.72 19.85
CA ALA A 195 4.01 -8.62 19.03
C ALA A 195 2.65 -8.96 19.65
N ALA A 196 2.58 -9.15 20.97
CA ALA A 196 1.31 -9.40 21.67
C ALA A 196 0.34 -8.21 21.54
N SER A 197 0.87 -6.97 21.68
CA SER A 197 0.09 -5.75 21.50
C SER A 197 -0.35 -5.56 20.03
N GLU A 198 0.53 -5.84 19.06
CA GLU A 198 0.20 -5.75 17.64
C GLU A 198 -0.87 -6.79 17.26
N ILE A 199 -0.74 -8.02 17.75
CA ILE A 199 -1.70 -9.11 17.52
C ILE A 199 -3.09 -8.76 18.09
N SER A 200 -3.18 -8.06 19.23
CA SER A 200 -4.48 -7.75 19.86
C SER A 200 -5.41 -6.89 18.99
N HIS A 201 -4.90 -6.28 17.91
CA HIS A 201 -5.69 -5.45 16.99
C HIS A 201 -6.22 -6.22 15.76
N TRP A 202 -6.08 -7.55 15.71
CA TRP A 202 -6.49 -8.39 14.58
C TRP A 202 -7.97 -8.25 14.19
N ASP A 203 -8.85 -8.02 15.15
CA ASP A 203 -10.31 -7.90 14.97
C ASP A 203 -10.72 -6.60 14.24
N GLY A 204 -9.80 -5.62 14.13
CA GLY A 204 -9.99 -4.41 13.33
C GLY A 204 -9.75 -4.59 11.82
N TYR A 205 -9.52 -5.83 11.33
CA TYR A 205 -9.17 -6.11 9.93
C TYR A 205 -10.28 -6.87 9.21
N ASP A 206 -10.35 -6.69 7.88
CA ASP A 206 -11.37 -7.33 7.05
C ASP A 206 -11.03 -8.82 6.80
N TYR A 207 -9.72 -9.13 6.78
CA TYR A 207 -9.20 -10.47 6.57
C TYR A 207 -8.04 -10.74 7.52
N VAL A 208 -7.99 -11.98 8.04
CA VAL A 208 -6.89 -12.45 8.90
C VAL A 208 -6.35 -13.75 8.32
N LEU A 209 -5.05 -13.77 8.03
CA LEU A 209 -4.37 -14.93 7.47
C LEU A 209 -3.29 -15.43 8.42
N ILE A 210 -3.17 -16.75 8.55
CA ILE A 210 -2.05 -17.38 9.27
C ILE A 210 -0.99 -17.74 8.24
N ASN A 211 0.22 -17.21 8.43
CA ASN A 211 1.38 -17.47 7.58
C ASN A 211 2.19 -18.64 8.16
N ASP A 212 1.65 -19.83 8.04
CA ASP A 212 2.31 -21.11 8.32
C ASP A 212 3.15 -21.57 7.13
N ASP A 213 2.63 -21.41 5.93
CA ASP A 213 3.32 -21.60 4.65
C ASP A 213 3.22 -20.33 3.81
N LEU A 214 4.36 -19.84 3.33
CA LEU A 214 4.44 -18.54 2.63
C LEU A 214 3.69 -18.56 1.30
N ASP A 215 3.82 -19.62 0.51
CA ASP A 215 3.21 -19.70 -0.83
C ASP A 215 1.69 -19.89 -0.74
N ALA A 216 1.23 -20.67 0.21
CA ALA A 216 -0.21 -20.81 0.51
C ALA A 216 -0.79 -19.49 1.03
N CYS A 217 -0.09 -18.79 1.91
CA CYS A 217 -0.50 -17.47 2.41
C CYS A 217 -0.53 -16.45 1.27
N PHE A 218 0.50 -16.41 0.41
CA PHE A 218 0.55 -15.54 -0.76
C PHE A 218 -0.60 -15.79 -1.73
N THR A 219 -0.95 -17.07 -1.96
CA THR A 219 -2.10 -17.43 -2.79
C THR A 219 -3.41 -16.83 -2.24
N LYS A 220 -3.63 -16.89 -0.91
CA LYS A 220 -4.78 -16.27 -0.27
C LYS A 220 -4.77 -14.75 -0.38
N VAL A 221 -3.61 -14.10 -0.24
CA VAL A 221 -3.46 -12.65 -0.44
C VAL A 221 -3.89 -12.24 -1.85
N LYS A 222 -3.43 -12.96 -2.88
CA LYS A 222 -3.85 -12.71 -4.27
C LYS A 222 -5.35 -12.92 -4.48
N GLN A 223 -5.93 -13.96 -3.88
CA GLN A 223 -7.37 -14.22 -3.97
C GLN A 223 -8.20 -13.11 -3.35
N ILE A 224 -7.79 -12.58 -2.19
CA ILE A 224 -8.44 -11.43 -1.55
C ILE A 224 -8.38 -10.22 -2.49
N LEU A 225 -7.19 -9.86 -2.99
CA LEU A 225 -7.03 -8.72 -3.89
C LEU A 225 -7.93 -8.86 -5.14
N ALA A 226 -7.90 -10.02 -5.81
CA ALA A 226 -8.72 -10.28 -6.97
C ALA A 226 -10.23 -10.17 -6.67
N THR A 227 -10.68 -10.71 -5.53
CA THR A 227 -12.09 -10.64 -5.11
C THR A 227 -12.51 -9.21 -4.81
N GLU A 228 -11.67 -8.45 -4.12
CA GLU A 228 -11.96 -7.06 -3.77
C GLU A 228 -12.01 -6.13 -5.00
N ARG A 229 -11.21 -6.41 -6.03
CA ARG A 229 -11.29 -5.71 -7.32
C ARG A 229 -12.65 -5.90 -8.01
N MET A 230 -13.30 -7.05 -7.84
CA MET A 230 -14.60 -7.38 -8.46
C MET A 230 -15.80 -6.75 -7.74
N ARG A 231 -15.62 -6.14 -6.58
CA ARG A 231 -16.77 -5.54 -5.85
C ARG A 231 -17.47 -4.50 -6.72
N ARG A 232 -18.81 -4.60 -6.81
CA ARG A 232 -19.65 -3.68 -7.59
C ARG A 232 -19.35 -2.21 -7.33
N ALA A 233 -19.07 -1.83 -6.09
CA ALA A 233 -18.78 -0.46 -5.72
C ALA A 233 -17.50 0.11 -6.37
N ARG A 234 -16.59 -0.76 -6.81
CA ARG A 234 -15.35 -0.38 -7.50
C ARG A 234 -15.50 -0.32 -9.02
N GLN A 235 -16.54 -0.95 -9.58
CA GLN A 235 -16.77 -1.05 -11.02
C GLN A 235 -17.40 0.23 -11.56
N THR A 236 -16.61 1.25 -11.82
CA THR A 236 -17.07 2.58 -12.26
C THR A 236 -17.67 2.56 -13.66
N GLY A 237 -17.22 1.68 -14.54
CA GLY A 237 -17.75 1.49 -15.89
C GLY A 237 -19.10 0.74 -15.96
N LEU A 238 -19.51 0.06 -14.88
CA LEU A 238 -20.69 -0.81 -14.89
C LEU A 238 -22.00 -0.04 -15.16
N ILE A 239 -22.11 1.18 -14.67
CA ILE A 239 -23.32 2.01 -14.87
C ILE A 239 -23.51 2.33 -16.35
N GLY A 240 -22.42 2.71 -17.05
CA GLY A 240 -22.46 2.96 -18.49
C GLY A 240 -22.85 1.72 -19.27
N PHE A 241 -22.17 0.60 -18.98
CA PHE A 241 -22.44 -0.69 -19.62
C PHE A 241 -23.91 -1.12 -19.47
N VAL A 242 -24.48 -1.07 -18.25
CA VAL A 242 -25.86 -1.48 -18.01
C VAL A 242 -26.86 -0.55 -18.71
N ARG A 243 -26.57 0.77 -18.75
CA ARG A 243 -27.40 1.72 -19.49
C ARG A 243 -27.43 1.41 -20.99
N ASP A 244 -26.27 1.13 -21.58
CA ASP A 244 -26.17 0.79 -22.99
C ASP A 244 -26.90 -0.51 -23.31
N LEU A 245 -26.73 -1.53 -22.44
CA LEU A 245 -27.44 -2.81 -22.56
C LEU A 245 -28.97 -2.66 -22.48
N MET A 246 -29.47 -1.73 -21.67
CA MET A 246 -30.92 -1.49 -21.56
C MET A 246 -31.49 -0.65 -22.72
N ALA A 247 -30.63 -0.06 -23.56
CA ALA A 247 -31.01 0.74 -24.72
C ALA A 247 -31.05 -0.08 -26.03
N GLU A 248 -30.56 -1.32 -26.03
CA GLU A 248 -30.68 -2.30 -27.12
C GLU A 248 -32.10 -2.87 -27.21
#